data_fcc63d0f6c4f7fd0b2fb88326bd9bc81
#
_entry.id   fcc63d0f6c4f7fd0b2fb88326bd9bc81
#
_cell.length_a   1.000
_cell.length_b   1.000
_cell.length_c   1.000
_cell.angle_alpha   90.00
_cell.angle_beta   90.00
_cell.angle_gamma   90.00
#
_symmetry.space_group_name_H-M   'P 1'
#
loop_
_entity.id
_entity.type
_entity.pdbx_description
1 polymer ?
#
loop_
_entity_poly.entity_id
_entity_poly.type
_entity_poly.pdbx_seq_one_letter_code
_entity_poly.pdbx_strand_id
1 'polypeptide(L)'
;DVVIHGGVAATSFYQCGEIYEHDPRTLEPLGKANWLKDLPNNWGVSAHTKVDESNGEMLFFNYGKEFPYMHYGVVDKNRNLVHHIPIELPGPRLPHDMAFTENYAILNDLPLFWDPDALKHGAHAVRFYHELPSRFAVVPRRGNPEDVVWFEAKPTYVLHWINAYENGDEIILDGYSQDPRRGRRTKGLPDS
;
A
#
# COMPACT_ATOMS: atom_id res chain seq x y z
N ASP A 1 -2.25 -9.23 -7.78
CA ASP A 1 -1.32 -8.60 -8.72
C ASP A 1 -0.15 -9.53 -9.01
N VAL A 2 0.68 -9.18 -10.01
CA VAL A 2 1.89 -9.94 -10.38
C VAL A 2 3.01 -8.95 -10.68
N VAL A 3 4.17 -9.18 -10.10
CA VAL A 3 5.39 -8.43 -10.40
C VAL A 3 6.54 -9.39 -10.69
N ILE A 4 7.50 -8.96 -11.51
CA ILE A 4 8.75 -9.71 -11.71
C ILE A 4 9.80 -9.12 -10.78
N HIS A 5 10.33 -9.96 -9.88
CA HIS A 5 11.34 -9.55 -8.93
C HIS A 5 12.37 -10.66 -8.71
N GLY A 6 13.66 -10.32 -8.78
CA GLY A 6 14.73 -11.29 -8.55
C GLY A 6 14.66 -12.54 -9.44
N GLY A 7 14.14 -12.38 -10.69
CA GLY A 7 14.03 -13.46 -11.66
C GLY A 7 12.83 -14.39 -11.52
N VAL A 8 11.88 -14.09 -10.61
CA VAL A 8 10.65 -14.86 -10.43
C VAL A 8 9.41 -13.99 -10.63
N ALA A 9 8.29 -14.59 -11.00
CA ALA A 9 6.98 -13.95 -10.99
C ALA A 9 6.39 -14.09 -9.59
N ALA A 10 6.28 -12.97 -8.88
CA ALA A 10 5.71 -12.90 -7.54
C ALA A 10 4.24 -12.50 -7.63
N THR A 11 3.35 -13.37 -7.16
CA THR A 11 1.90 -13.14 -7.14
C THR A 11 1.47 -12.70 -5.75
N SER A 12 0.63 -11.67 -5.68
CA SER A 12 0.12 -11.08 -4.46
C SER A 12 -1.39 -11.12 -4.40
N PHE A 13 -1.94 -11.09 -3.18
CA PHE A 13 -3.37 -11.12 -2.94
C PHE A 13 -3.91 -9.72 -2.59
N TYR A 14 -5.14 -9.45 -3.05
CA TYR A 14 -5.89 -8.25 -2.71
C TYR A 14 -5.97 -8.05 -1.18
N GLN A 15 -5.84 -6.82 -0.73
CA GLN A 15 -5.60 -6.38 0.64
C GLN A 15 -4.19 -6.78 1.10
N CYS A 16 -4.03 -7.76 1.97
CA CYS A 16 -2.74 -8.28 2.36
C CYS A 16 -2.77 -9.81 2.39
N GLY A 17 -1.72 -10.42 1.89
CA GLY A 17 -1.61 -11.87 1.82
C GLY A 17 -0.19 -12.34 1.59
N GLU A 18 -0.03 -13.63 1.52
CA GLU A 18 1.25 -14.25 1.23
C GLU A 18 1.63 -14.04 -0.24
N ILE A 19 2.93 -13.88 -0.50
CA ILE A 19 3.47 -13.83 -1.86
C ILE A 19 3.83 -15.25 -2.26
N TYR A 20 3.36 -15.67 -3.44
CA TYR A 20 3.73 -16.93 -4.09
C TYR A 20 4.58 -16.66 -5.31
N GLU A 21 5.64 -17.43 -5.45
CA GLU A 21 6.61 -17.30 -6.53
C GLU A 21 6.41 -18.37 -7.60
N HIS A 22 6.62 -18.02 -8.84
CA HIS A 22 6.49 -18.90 -10.01
C HIS A 22 7.66 -18.66 -10.96
N ASP A 23 8.06 -19.67 -11.69
CA ASP A 23 8.93 -19.48 -12.85
C ASP A 23 8.21 -18.59 -13.89
N PRO A 24 8.79 -17.46 -14.32
CA PRO A 24 8.10 -16.51 -15.18
C PRO A 24 7.90 -17.01 -16.64
N ARG A 25 8.55 -18.11 -17.03
CA ARG A 25 8.46 -18.69 -18.37
C ARG A 25 7.55 -19.91 -18.42
N THR A 26 7.65 -20.78 -17.43
CA THR A 26 6.90 -22.03 -17.41
C THR A 26 5.63 -21.94 -16.57
N LEU A 27 5.54 -20.92 -15.69
CA LEU A 27 4.50 -20.70 -14.67
C LEU A 27 4.46 -21.82 -13.60
N GLU A 28 5.50 -22.64 -13.53
CA GLU A 28 5.61 -23.63 -12.46
C GLU A 28 5.70 -22.97 -11.09
N PRO A 29 4.93 -23.44 -10.09
CA PRO A 29 4.98 -22.87 -8.76
C PRO A 29 6.30 -23.21 -8.06
N LEU A 30 6.97 -22.18 -7.52
CA LEU A 30 8.19 -22.31 -6.71
C LEU A 30 7.89 -22.30 -5.20
N GLY A 31 6.67 -21.94 -4.83
CA GLY A 31 6.22 -21.89 -3.43
C GLY A 31 6.10 -20.48 -2.89
N LYS A 32 6.04 -20.34 -1.57
CA LYS A 32 5.95 -19.04 -0.90
C LYS A 32 7.31 -18.32 -0.93
N ALA A 33 7.28 -17.02 -1.08
CA ALA A 33 8.47 -16.19 -0.98
C ALA A 33 9.16 -16.39 0.38
N ASN A 34 10.42 -16.79 0.35
CA ASN A 34 11.14 -17.21 1.54
C ASN A 34 11.36 -16.09 2.57
N TRP A 35 11.46 -14.84 2.11
CA TRP A 35 11.65 -13.67 2.97
C TRP A 35 10.45 -13.32 3.83
N LEU A 36 9.24 -13.85 3.51
CA LEU A 36 8.05 -13.65 4.34
C LEU A 36 8.22 -14.14 5.78
N LYS A 37 9.04 -15.16 6.00
CA LYS A 37 9.35 -15.68 7.34
C LYS A 37 10.08 -14.68 8.24
N ASP A 38 10.75 -13.69 7.63
CA ASP A 38 11.52 -12.67 8.33
C ASP A 38 10.66 -11.45 8.71
N LEU A 39 9.38 -11.42 8.29
CA LEU A 39 8.41 -10.42 8.74
C LEU A 39 8.05 -10.64 10.22
N PRO A 40 7.99 -9.57 11.04
CA PRO A 40 7.67 -9.69 12.46
C PRO A 40 6.21 -10.03 12.74
N ASN A 41 5.36 -9.97 11.72
CA ASN A 41 3.94 -10.29 11.81
C ASN A 41 3.50 -11.16 10.63
N ASN A 42 2.32 -11.77 10.75
CA ASN A 42 1.73 -12.64 9.73
C ASN A 42 0.68 -11.94 8.85
N TRP A 43 0.74 -10.62 8.71
CA TRP A 43 -0.26 -9.87 7.93
C TRP A 43 -0.12 -10.09 6.43
N GLY A 44 1.01 -10.65 5.98
CA GLY A 44 1.35 -10.75 4.57
C GLY A 44 1.77 -9.40 3.99
N VAL A 45 1.52 -9.21 2.71
CA VAL A 45 1.96 -8.04 1.94
C VAL A 45 0.79 -7.55 1.08
N SER A 46 0.67 -6.24 0.91
CA SER A 46 -0.31 -5.63 0.00
C SER A 46 -0.11 -6.11 -1.45
N ALA A 47 -1.17 -6.13 -2.22
CA ALA A 47 -1.14 -6.50 -3.63
C ALA A 47 -0.23 -5.59 -4.48
N HIS A 48 -0.07 -4.33 -4.10
CA HIS A 48 0.62 -3.32 -4.92
C HIS A 48 2.06 -3.07 -4.46
N THR A 49 2.88 -4.13 -4.50
CA THR A 49 4.34 -4.00 -4.39
C THR A 49 4.90 -3.28 -5.62
N LYS A 50 6.00 -2.55 -5.45
CA LYS A 50 6.66 -1.80 -6.52
C LYS A 50 8.09 -2.31 -6.70
N VAL A 51 8.46 -2.61 -7.94
CA VAL A 51 9.83 -3.00 -8.27
C VAL A 51 10.56 -1.82 -8.90
N ASP A 52 11.66 -1.44 -8.30
CA ASP A 52 12.59 -0.46 -8.85
C ASP A 52 13.57 -1.18 -9.79
N GLU A 53 13.34 -1.07 -11.08
CA GLU A 53 14.16 -1.72 -12.10
C GLU A 53 15.60 -1.21 -12.15
N SER A 54 15.87 -0.01 -11.61
CA SER A 54 17.21 0.59 -11.63
C SER A 54 18.20 -0.14 -10.72
N ASN A 55 17.71 -0.70 -9.62
CA ASN A 55 18.54 -1.40 -8.62
C ASN A 55 18.02 -2.80 -8.27
N GLY A 56 16.84 -3.19 -8.76
CA GLY A 56 16.21 -4.48 -8.54
C GLY A 56 15.58 -4.66 -7.16
N GLU A 57 15.34 -3.58 -6.43
CA GLU A 57 14.63 -3.64 -5.14
C GLU A 57 13.12 -3.73 -5.34
N MET A 58 12.46 -4.46 -4.47
CA MET A 58 11.01 -4.45 -4.35
C MET A 58 10.59 -3.76 -3.06
N LEU A 59 9.82 -2.70 -3.19
CA LEU A 59 9.21 -1.98 -2.09
C LEU A 59 7.80 -2.55 -1.84
N PHE A 60 7.45 -2.71 -0.58
CA PHE A 60 6.15 -3.20 -0.19
C PHE A 60 5.62 -2.49 1.05
N PHE A 61 4.34 -2.59 1.26
CA PHE A 61 3.70 -2.25 2.54
C PHE A 61 2.71 -3.35 2.91
N ASN A 62 2.38 -3.41 4.17
CA ASN A 62 1.23 -4.17 4.65
C ASN A 62 0.43 -3.34 5.65
N TYR A 63 -0.80 -3.73 5.86
CA TYR A 63 -1.68 -3.08 6.80
C TYR A 63 -2.62 -4.08 7.47
N GLY A 64 -3.06 -3.74 8.68
CA GLY A 64 -3.86 -4.64 9.50
C GLY A 64 -4.82 -3.91 10.42
N LYS A 65 -5.43 -4.69 11.32
CA LYS A 65 -6.40 -4.20 12.31
C LYS A 65 -5.79 -3.95 13.68
N GLU A 66 -4.51 -4.25 13.84
CA GLU A 66 -3.76 -4.09 15.09
C GLU A 66 -2.70 -3.02 14.93
N PHE A 67 -2.37 -2.31 16.03
CA PHE A 67 -1.29 -1.33 16.05
C PHE A 67 0.04 -1.96 15.61
N PRO A 68 0.85 -1.29 14.80
CA PRO A 68 0.80 0.11 14.35
C PRO A 68 -0.11 0.37 13.14
N TYR A 69 -0.84 -0.61 12.65
CA TYR A 69 -1.79 -0.61 11.55
C TYR A 69 -1.17 -0.63 10.16
N MET A 70 0.10 -0.29 9.99
CA MET A 70 0.82 -0.35 8.73
C MET A 70 2.31 -0.63 8.98
N HIS A 71 2.97 -1.27 8.00
CA HIS A 71 4.42 -1.37 7.92
C HIS A 71 4.87 -1.11 6.49
N TYR A 72 6.10 -0.67 6.36
CA TYR A 72 6.80 -0.51 5.10
C TYR A 72 8.07 -1.37 5.10
N GLY A 73 8.43 -1.91 3.94
CA GLY A 73 9.64 -2.69 3.83
C GLY A 73 10.22 -2.74 2.42
N VAL A 74 11.46 -3.23 2.35
CA VAL A 74 12.22 -3.39 1.11
C VAL A 74 12.85 -4.77 1.07
N VAL A 75 12.72 -5.42 -0.07
CA VAL A 75 13.36 -6.68 -0.43
C VAL A 75 14.39 -6.41 -1.51
N ASP A 76 15.62 -6.89 -1.33
CA ASP A 76 16.70 -6.67 -2.28
C ASP A 76 16.53 -7.52 -3.56
N LYS A 77 17.37 -7.29 -4.56
CA LYS A 77 17.39 -8.04 -5.82
C LYS A 77 17.63 -9.55 -5.67
N ASN A 78 18.19 -9.98 -4.53
CA ASN A 78 18.42 -11.38 -4.21
C ASN A 78 17.28 -11.99 -3.40
N ARG A 79 16.18 -11.25 -3.23
CA ARG A 79 14.99 -11.64 -2.50
C ARG A 79 15.23 -11.84 -1.00
N ASN A 80 16.06 -10.97 -0.39
CA ASN A 80 16.21 -10.87 1.06
C ASN A 80 15.46 -9.65 1.59
N LEU A 81 14.76 -9.82 2.71
CA LEU A 81 14.21 -8.68 3.45
C LEU A 81 15.38 -7.88 4.05
N VAL A 82 15.53 -6.62 3.61
CA VAL A 82 16.68 -5.79 3.99
C VAL A 82 16.28 -4.54 4.74
N HIS A 83 14.98 -4.23 4.76
CA HIS A 83 14.43 -3.12 5.53
C HIS A 83 12.97 -3.39 5.90
N HIS A 84 12.59 -3.04 7.13
CA HIS A 84 11.21 -3.16 7.61
C HIS A 84 10.99 -2.25 8.81
N ILE A 85 10.02 -1.35 8.72
CA ILE A 85 9.66 -0.41 9.79
C ILE A 85 8.14 -0.33 10.00
N PRO A 86 7.69 -0.06 11.24
CA PRO A 86 6.31 0.29 11.51
C PRO A 86 5.99 1.70 11.00
N ILE A 87 4.77 1.89 10.53
CA ILE A 87 4.18 3.18 10.17
C ILE A 87 2.92 3.33 11.00
N GLU A 88 2.95 4.21 11.99
CA GLU A 88 1.85 4.37 12.93
C GLU A 88 0.69 5.14 12.31
N LEU A 89 -0.47 4.50 12.22
CA LEU A 89 -1.72 5.12 11.82
C LEU A 89 -2.65 5.29 13.03
N PRO A 90 -3.61 6.22 12.97
CA PRO A 90 -4.57 6.42 14.07
C PRO A 90 -5.60 5.30 14.22
N GLY A 91 -5.60 4.31 13.34
CA GLY A 91 -6.51 3.17 13.36
C GLY A 91 -6.43 2.34 12.09
N PRO A 92 -7.22 1.26 11.98
CA PRO A 92 -7.29 0.45 10.76
C PRO A 92 -7.67 1.30 9.55
N ARG A 93 -6.94 1.14 8.45
CA ARG A 93 -7.12 1.86 7.20
C ARG A 93 -7.19 0.90 6.03
N LEU A 94 -7.50 1.43 4.84
CA LEU A 94 -7.48 0.73 3.56
C LEU A 94 -6.54 1.44 2.57
N PRO A 95 -5.26 1.54 2.84
CA PRO A 95 -4.30 2.08 1.91
C PRO A 95 -4.07 1.05 0.80
N HIS A 96 -4.74 1.23 -0.34
CA HIS A 96 -4.78 0.20 -1.37
C HIS A 96 -3.48 0.10 -2.17
N ASP A 97 -2.83 1.24 -2.42
CA ASP A 97 -1.62 1.34 -3.24
C ASP A 97 -0.57 2.23 -2.56
N MET A 98 0.65 2.16 -3.04
CA MET A 98 1.78 3.01 -2.67
C MET A 98 2.47 3.54 -3.93
N ALA A 99 3.27 4.60 -3.77
CA ALA A 99 4.18 5.07 -4.81
C ALA A 99 5.61 5.12 -4.27
N PHE A 100 6.58 5.33 -5.15
CA PHE A 100 7.97 5.55 -4.76
C PHE A 100 8.67 6.48 -5.75
N THR A 101 9.73 7.10 -5.28
CA THR A 101 10.68 7.88 -6.05
C THR A 101 12.08 7.28 -5.90
N GLU A 102 13.10 7.91 -6.42
CA GLU A 102 14.48 7.47 -6.26
C GLU A 102 14.86 7.31 -4.77
N ASN A 103 14.46 8.28 -3.92
CA ASN A 103 14.89 8.34 -2.53
C ASN A 103 13.79 8.03 -1.51
N TYR A 104 12.51 8.02 -1.91
CA TYR A 104 11.38 7.92 -0.98
C TYR A 104 10.35 6.88 -1.38
N ALA A 105 9.72 6.26 -0.39
CA ALA A 105 8.42 5.61 -0.53
C ALA A 105 7.33 6.59 -0.09
N ILE A 106 6.18 6.58 -0.78
CA ILE A 106 5.02 7.40 -0.46
C ILE A 106 3.87 6.45 -0.08
N LEU A 107 3.50 6.50 1.19
CA LEU A 107 2.36 5.76 1.74
C LEU A 107 1.22 6.72 2.03
N ASN A 108 0.01 6.20 2.14
CA ASN A 108 -1.15 7.06 2.32
C ASN A 108 -2.06 6.59 3.45
N ASP A 109 -2.66 7.57 4.14
CA ASP A 109 -3.75 7.42 5.09
C ASP A 109 -4.92 8.25 4.56
N LEU A 110 -5.73 7.62 3.73
CA LEU A 110 -6.87 8.28 3.08
C LEU A 110 -8.15 8.05 3.88
N PRO A 111 -9.08 9.02 3.89
CA PRO A 111 -10.27 8.96 4.74
C PRO A 111 -11.38 8.04 4.20
N LEU A 112 -11.03 6.92 3.56
CA LEU A 112 -11.92 5.84 3.18
C LEU A 112 -11.46 4.56 3.85
N PHE A 113 -12.19 4.07 4.85
CA PHE A 113 -11.82 2.88 5.59
C PHE A 113 -13.05 2.21 6.24
N TRP A 114 -12.83 1.08 6.87
CA TRP A 114 -13.88 0.35 7.58
C TRP A 114 -14.46 1.19 8.72
N ASP A 115 -15.78 1.26 8.76
CA ASP A 115 -16.50 1.89 9.87
C ASP A 115 -16.16 1.14 11.18
N PRO A 116 -15.56 1.82 12.18
CA PRO A 116 -15.16 1.17 13.42
C PRO A 116 -16.32 0.59 14.22
N ASP A 117 -17.51 1.19 14.13
CA ASP A 117 -18.69 0.69 14.84
C ASP A 117 -19.27 -0.54 14.15
N ALA A 118 -19.28 -0.55 12.81
CA ALA A 118 -19.62 -1.75 12.06
C ALA A 118 -18.67 -2.91 12.35
N LEU A 119 -17.36 -2.65 12.42
CA LEU A 119 -16.34 -3.66 12.75
C LEU A 119 -16.55 -4.29 14.14
N LYS A 120 -16.94 -3.51 15.15
CA LYS A 120 -17.26 -4.03 16.49
C LYS A 120 -18.40 -5.06 16.48
N HIS A 121 -19.29 -4.96 15.50
CA HIS A 121 -20.40 -5.87 15.29
C HIS A 121 -20.14 -6.94 14.23
N GLY A 122 -18.89 -7.10 13.80
CA GLY A 122 -18.48 -8.09 12.79
C GLY A 122 -18.83 -7.74 11.35
N ALA A 123 -19.31 -6.53 11.09
CA ALA A 123 -19.65 -6.05 9.74
C ALA A 123 -18.49 -5.27 9.12
N HIS A 124 -18.19 -5.52 7.83
CA HIS A 124 -17.13 -4.86 7.07
C HIS A 124 -17.72 -3.78 6.15
N ALA A 125 -18.26 -2.72 6.73
CA ALA A 125 -18.78 -1.57 6.00
C ALA A 125 -17.67 -0.53 5.80
N VAL A 126 -17.46 -0.10 4.55
CA VAL A 126 -16.52 0.97 4.21
C VAL A 126 -17.26 2.31 4.22
N ARG A 127 -16.64 3.32 4.83
CA ARG A 127 -17.19 4.67 4.91
C ARG A 127 -16.13 5.70 4.51
N PHE A 128 -16.57 6.77 3.82
CA PHE A 128 -15.74 7.95 3.57
C PHE A 128 -16.00 9.01 4.63
N TYR A 129 -14.94 9.50 5.26
CA TYR A 129 -14.97 10.47 6.35
C TYR A 129 -14.57 11.85 5.83
N HIS A 130 -15.53 12.67 5.45
CA HIS A 130 -15.31 14.00 4.87
C HIS A 130 -14.62 14.99 5.81
N GLU A 131 -14.67 14.73 7.10
CA GLU A 131 -14.08 15.53 8.17
C GLU A 131 -12.60 15.26 8.43
N LEU A 132 -12.07 14.17 7.88
CA LEU A 132 -10.66 13.79 8.05
C LEU A 132 -9.83 14.22 6.83
N PRO A 133 -8.59 14.70 7.01
CA PRO A 133 -7.71 14.98 5.89
C PRO A 133 -7.25 13.68 5.21
N SER A 134 -6.81 13.80 3.96
CA SER A 134 -5.92 12.82 3.35
C SER A 134 -4.52 13.09 3.84
N ARG A 135 -3.79 12.06 4.27
CA ARG A 135 -2.41 12.20 4.72
C ARG A 135 -1.48 11.32 3.89
N PHE A 136 -0.28 11.82 3.64
CA PHE A 136 0.75 11.15 2.87
C PHE A 136 2.02 11.07 3.71
N ALA A 137 2.51 9.85 3.93
CA ALA A 137 3.79 9.59 4.58
C ALA A 137 4.88 9.56 3.51
N VAL A 138 5.82 10.47 3.59
CA VAL A 138 7.06 10.44 2.82
C VAL A 138 8.12 9.78 3.69
N VAL A 139 8.55 8.60 3.26
CA VAL A 139 9.44 7.72 4.01
C VAL A 139 10.75 7.61 3.24
N PRO A 140 11.90 8.05 3.78
CA PRO A 140 13.18 7.72 3.17
C PRO A 140 13.29 6.21 2.97
N ARG A 141 13.74 5.75 1.81
CA ARG A 141 13.64 4.31 1.43
C ARG A 141 14.28 3.35 2.43
N ARG A 142 15.27 3.84 3.19
CA ARG A 142 15.97 3.10 4.26
C ARG A 142 15.93 3.86 5.60
N GLY A 143 14.98 4.79 5.74
CA GLY A 143 14.82 5.60 6.94
C GLY A 143 14.21 4.84 8.10
N ASN A 144 14.35 5.40 9.29
CA ASN A 144 13.71 4.91 10.51
C ASN A 144 12.28 5.49 10.66
N PRO A 145 11.47 4.97 11.58
CA PRO A 145 10.11 5.51 11.81
C PRO A 145 10.08 7.01 12.12
N GLU A 146 11.09 7.54 12.80
CA GLU A 146 11.24 8.96 13.14
C GLU A 146 11.57 9.87 11.94
N ASP A 147 12.04 9.29 10.83
CA ASP A 147 12.36 10.03 9.61
C ASP A 147 11.13 10.25 8.71
N VAL A 148 9.97 9.68 9.09
CA VAL A 148 8.74 9.78 8.31
C VAL A 148 8.16 11.19 8.42
N VAL A 149 7.98 11.85 7.28
CA VAL A 149 7.35 13.17 7.20
C VAL A 149 5.93 13.03 6.66
N TRP A 150 4.96 13.58 7.40
CA TRP A 150 3.56 13.55 7.02
C TRP A 150 3.12 14.86 6.37
N PHE A 151 2.42 14.75 5.25
CA PHE A 151 1.76 15.85 4.56
C PHE A 151 0.25 15.65 4.57
N GLU A 152 -0.50 16.75 4.68
CA GLU A 152 -1.96 16.73 4.70
C GLU A 152 -2.53 17.41 3.46
N ALA A 153 -3.63 16.87 2.96
CA ALA A 153 -4.39 17.42 1.86
C ALA A 153 -5.90 17.33 2.13
N LYS A 154 -6.68 17.96 1.24
CA LYS A 154 -8.15 17.87 1.29
C LYS A 154 -8.59 16.40 1.21
N PRO A 155 -9.69 16.05 1.89
CA PRO A 155 -10.25 14.71 1.83
C PRO A 155 -10.44 14.24 0.40
N THR A 156 -9.79 13.14 0.06
CA THR A 156 -9.92 12.46 -1.23
C THR A 156 -9.68 10.97 -1.05
N TYR A 157 -9.99 10.20 -2.08
CA TYR A 157 -9.54 8.82 -2.19
C TYR A 157 -8.85 8.60 -3.53
N VAL A 158 -7.75 7.90 -3.50
CA VAL A 158 -7.01 7.46 -4.68
C VAL A 158 -6.85 5.95 -4.59
N LEU A 159 -7.35 5.23 -5.59
CA LEU A 159 -7.23 3.77 -5.62
C LEU A 159 -5.82 3.37 -6.06
N HIS A 160 -5.36 3.92 -7.19
CA HIS A 160 -4.04 3.63 -7.74
C HIS A 160 -3.28 4.92 -8.06
N TRP A 161 -1.97 4.88 -7.81
CA TRP A 161 -1.04 5.94 -8.22
C TRP A 161 -0.53 5.68 -9.63
N ILE A 162 -0.39 6.75 -10.41
CA ILE A 162 0.11 6.67 -11.79
C ILE A 162 1.62 6.75 -11.80
N ASN A 163 2.17 7.73 -11.08
CA ASN A 163 3.61 7.99 -11.04
C ASN A 163 3.99 8.80 -9.80
N ALA A 164 5.28 8.73 -9.44
CA ALA A 164 5.88 9.64 -8.48
C ALA A 164 7.34 9.92 -8.88
N TYR A 165 7.78 11.16 -8.74
CA TYR A 165 9.16 11.56 -9.04
C TYR A 165 9.57 12.78 -8.23
N GLU A 166 10.87 12.99 -8.13
CA GLU A 166 11.48 14.14 -7.46
C GLU A 166 11.82 15.23 -8.49
N ASN A 167 11.54 16.47 -8.14
CA ASN A 167 11.87 17.65 -8.92
C ASN A 167 12.45 18.73 -8.00
N GLY A 168 13.75 18.75 -7.83
CA GLY A 168 14.42 19.60 -6.84
C GLY A 168 13.97 19.25 -5.43
N ASP A 169 13.40 20.21 -4.71
CA ASP A 169 12.92 20.03 -3.33
C ASP A 169 11.46 19.55 -3.25
N GLU A 170 10.87 19.19 -4.39
CA GLU A 170 9.48 18.74 -4.46
C GLU A 170 9.37 17.26 -4.83
N ILE A 171 8.37 16.58 -4.26
CA ILE A 171 7.91 15.27 -4.71
C ILE A 171 6.59 15.48 -5.46
N ILE A 172 6.56 15.03 -6.71
CA ILE A 172 5.36 15.03 -7.53
C ILE A 172 4.72 13.66 -7.46
N LEU A 173 3.45 13.61 -7.12
CA LEU A 173 2.66 12.38 -7.00
C LEU A 173 1.41 12.49 -7.88
N ASP A 174 1.33 11.68 -8.92
CA ASP A 174 0.22 11.66 -9.86
C ASP A 174 -0.76 10.54 -9.58
N GLY A 175 -2.04 10.87 -9.51
CA GLY A 175 -3.11 9.90 -9.29
C GLY A 175 -4.49 10.43 -9.64
N TYR A 176 -5.46 9.53 -9.77
CA TYR A 176 -6.86 9.89 -10.00
C TYR A 176 -7.58 10.09 -8.66
N SER A 177 -7.77 11.36 -8.30
CA SER A 177 -8.55 11.74 -7.13
C SER A 177 -10.04 11.45 -7.34
N GLN A 178 -10.62 10.70 -6.42
CA GLN A 178 -12.05 10.46 -6.35
C GLN A 178 -12.68 11.41 -5.33
N ASP A 179 -13.60 12.28 -5.81
CA ASP A 179 -14.45 13.07 -4.92
C ASP A 179 -15.75 12.27 -4.62
N PRO A 180 -15.91 11.69 -3.44
CA PRO A 180 -17.10 10.89 -3.10
C PRO A 180 -18.40 11.69 -3.16
N ARG A 181 -18.34 13.03 -3.16
CA ARG A 181 -19.49 13.89 -3.30
C ARG A 181 -20.04 13.91 -4.73
N ARG A 182 -19.24 13.58 -5.74
CA ARG A 182 -19.64 13.49 -7.15
C ARG A 182 -20.41 12.21 -7.48
N GLY A 183 -20.35 11.19 -6.64
CA GLY A 183 -21.09 9.93 -6.79
C GLY A 183 -22.56 10.00 -6.41
N ARG A 184 -23.18 11.19 -6.27
CA ARG A 184 -24.59 11.33 -5.97
C ARG A 184 -25.46 11.08 -7.20
N ARG A 185 -26.07 9.89 -7.19
CA ARG A 185 -27.34 9.53 -7.82
C ARG A 185 -27.49 9.88 -9.30
N THR A 186 -27.27 8.93 -10.15
CA THR A 186 -28.22 8.74 -11.26
C THR A 186 -29.60 8.44 -10.66
N LYS A 187 -30.46 9.46 -10.53
CA LYS A 187 -31.90 9.25 -10.36
C LYS A 187 -32.36 8.43 -11.56
N GLY A 188 -32.84 7.22 -11.31
CA GLY A 188 -33.65 6.49 -12.29
C GLY A 188 -33.06 5.16 -12.75
N LEU A 189 -32.74 4.25 -11.83
CA LEU A 189 -32.88 2.81 -12.10
C LEU A 189 -34.01 2.31 -11.23
N PRO A 190 -35.04 1.68 -11.80
CA PRO A 190 -36.10 1.04 -11.01
C PRO A 190 -35.51 -0.13 -10.23
N ASP A 191 -35.94 -0.28 -8.99
CA ASP A 191 -35.66 -1.44 -8.15
C ASP A 191 -36.10 -2.71 -8.88
N SER A 192 -35.18 -3.61 -9.11
CA SER A 192 -35.43 -4.95 -9.63
C SER A 192 -35.21 -5.98 -8.55
#